data_93d86a789082444996f806fa6c55f5af
#
_entry.id   93d86a789082444996f806fa6c55f5af
#
_cell.length_a   1.000
_cell.length_b   1.000
_cell.length_c   1.000
_cell.angle_alpha   90.00
_cell.angle_beta   90.00
_cell.angle_gamma   90.00
#
_symmetry.space_group_name_H-M   'P 1'
#
loop_
_entity.id
_entity.type
_entity.pdbx_description
1 polymer ?
#
loop_
_entity_poly.entity_id
_entity_poly.type
_entity_poly.pdbx_seq_one_letter_code
_entity_poly.pdbx_strand_id
1 'polypeptide(L)'
;MGGNYLNSILATQDAKKKGYDESILLDYSGHVSEAPGENIFLVKNNVLFTPPLESSALDGITRRSIIKLAKDMKLKIKIQKISRNKLTLADEVFLSGTAAEITPVIKLGKRKIGSGKVGKITKLLMDSYLDIVMNKNKNYSNWITKVY
;
A
#
# COMPACT_ATOMS: atom_id res chain seq x y z
N MET A 1 -4.65 16.80 -16.06
CA MET A 1 -4.71 16.08 -14.77
C MET A 1 -3.85 16.68 -13.64
N GLY A 2 -2.94 17.59 -13.92
CA GLY A 2 -2.05 18.19 -12.90
C GLY A 2 -2.77 18.91 -11.75
N GLY A 3 -3.91 19.54 -11.98
CA GLY A 3 -4.66 20.26 -10.94
C GLY A 3 -5.21 19.40 -9.81
N ASN A 4 -5.52 18.13 -10.08
CA ASN A 4 -6.05 17.21 -9.06
C ASN A 4 -4.97 16.64 -8.11
N TYR A 5 -3.67 16.88 -8.45
CA TYR A 5 -2.54 16.40 -7.63
C TYR A 5 -2.00 17.44 -6.64
N LEU A 6 -2.59 18.62 -6.56
CA LEU A 6 -2.06 19.70 -5.71
C LEU A 6 -1.93 19.25 -4.24
N ASN A 7 -2.97 18.62 -3.69
CA ASN A 7 -2.95 18.12 -2.31
C ASN A 7 -1.85 17.08 -2.10
N SER A 8 -1.68 16.15 -3.02
CA SER A 8 -0.63 15.12 -2.98
C SER A 8 0.76 15.74 -3.06
N ILE A 9 0.97 16.73 -3.95
CA ILE A 9 2.24 17.44 -4.09
C ILE A 9 2.59 18.18 -2.79
N LEU A 10 1.64 18.89 -2.19
CA LEU A 10 1.85 19.62 -0.94
C LEU A 10 2.17 18.66 0.21
N ALA A 11 1.48 17.54 0.31
CA ALA A 11 1.72 16.53 1.34
C ALA A 11 3.12 15.90 1.22
N THR A 12 3.54 15.54 -0.01
CA THR A 12 4.90 15.02 -0.26
C THR A 12 5.96 16.07 0.06
N GLN A 13 5.75 17.33 -0.32
CA GLN A 13 6.69 18.40 -0.01
C GLN A 13 6.81 18.65 1.50
N ASP A 14 5.69 18.63 2.23
CA ASP A 14 5.70 18.78 3.69
C ASP A 14 6.43 17.62 4.38
N ALA A 15 6.20 16.38 3.93
CA ALA A 15 6.93 15.21 4.41
C ALA A 15 8.44 15.36 4.21
N LYS A 16 8.86 15.69 2.98
CA LYS A 16 10.29 15.89 2.64
C LYS A 16 10.95 16.98 3.45
N LYS A 17 10.29 18.15 3.64
CA LYS A 17 10.78 19.24 4.49
C LYS A 17 11.00 18.79 5.93
N LYS A 18 10.22 17.81 6.41
CA LYS A 18 10.31 17.22 7.75
C LYS A 18 11.25 16.02 7.84
N GLY A 19 11.94 15.66 6.75
CA GLY A 19 12.91 14.56 6.70
C GLY A 19 12.28 13.17 6.58
N TYR A 20 11.05 13.08 6.03
CA TYR A 20 10.38 11.81 5.74
C TYR A 20 10.38 11.52 4.23
N ASP A 21 10.35 10.25 3.88
CA ASP A 21 10.34 9.79 2.49
C ASP A 21 8.97 10.04 1.84
N GLU A 22 7.88 9.80 2.58
CA GLU A 22 6.51 9.93 2.10
C GLU A 22 5.55 10.32 3.24
N SER A 23 4.32 10.70 2.88
CA SER A 23 3.23 11.02 3.79
C SER A 23 2.09 10.01 3.69
N ILE A 24 1.29 9.91 4.76
CA ILE A 24 0.04 9.15 4.77
C ILE A 24 -1.10 10.14 4.95
N LEU A 25 -2.01 10.13 3.99
CA LEU A 25 -3.19 11.00 3.97
C LEU A 25 -4.33 10.37 4.77
N LEU A 26 -5.16 11.25 5.33
CA LEU A 26 -6.39 10.86 6.02
C LEU A 26 -7.60 11.33 5.20
N ASP A 27 -8.70 10.60 5.31
CA ASP A 27 -9.99 11.07 4.81
C ASP A 27 -10.54 12.21 5.70
N TYR A 28 -11.66 12.83 5.29
CA TYR A 28 -12.29 13.93 6.01
C TYR A 28 -12.78 13.55 7.43
N SER A 29 -12.94 12.26 7.71
CA SER A 29 -13.32 11.75 9.04
C SER A 29 -12.12 11.30 9.89
N GLY A 30 -10.88 11.55 9.42
CA GLY A 30 -9.65 11.26 10.15
C GLY A 30 -9.19 9.81 10.10
N HIS A 31 -9.79 8.99 9.20
CA HIS A 31 -9.30 7.64 8.93
C HIS A 31 -8.21 7.65 7.86
N VAL A 32 -7.38 6.62 7.87
CA VAL A 32 -6.34 6.43 6.87
C VAL A 32 -6.98 6.27 5.49
N SER A 33 -6.50 7.05 4.52
CA SER A 33 -6.88 7.01 3.12
C SER A 33 -5.80 6.28 2.30
N GLU A 34 -4.79 6.98 1.91
CA GLU A 34 -3.70 6.47 1.05
C GLU A 34 -2.43 7.31 1.24
N ALA A 35 -1.38 7.10 0.47
CA ALA A 35 -0.28 8.02 0.30
C ALA A 35 -0.46 8.86 -0.98
N PRO A 36 0.29 9.93 -1.22
CA PRO A 36 0.11 10.85 -2.34
C PRO A 36 0.06 10.22 -3.75
N GLY A 37 0.75 9.12 -3.96
CA GLY A 37 0.79 8.39 -5.24
C GLY A 37 0.57 6.89 -5.09
N GLU A 38 0.24 6.39 -3.90
CA GLU A 38 0.15 4.97 -3.59
C GLU A 38 -1.02 4.66 -2.66
N ASN A 39 -1.63 3.50 -2.86
CA ASN A 39 -2.55 2.94 -1.88
C ASN A 39 -1.78 2.34 -0.69
N ILE A 40 -2.44 2.21 0.46
CA ILE A 40 -1.85 1.69 1.68
C ILE A 40 -2.47 0.36 2.10
N PHE A 41 -1.62 -0.52 2.60
CA PHE A 41 -1.98 -1.78 3.24
C PHE A 41 -1.31 -1.89 4.60
N LEU A 42 -1.94 -2.58 5.53
CA LEU A 42 -1.34 -2.95 6.80
C LEU A 42 -1.67 -4.41 7.14
N VAL A 43 -0.78 -5.04 7.90
CA VAL A 43 -0.99 -6.37 8.47
C VAL A 43 -1.13 -6.23 9.98
N LYS A 44 -2.12 -6.91 10.53
CA LYS A 44 -2.30 -7.07 11.98
C LYS A 44 -2.83 -8.47 12.27
N ASN A 45 -2.13 -9.20 13.15
CA ASN A 45 -2.49 -10.58 13.53
C ASN A 45 -2.69 -11.48 12.29
N ASN A 46 -1.78 -11.43 11.33
CA ASN A 46 -1.83 -12.17 10.07
C ASN A 46 -3.06 -11.86 9.18
N VAL A 47 -3.75 -10.75 9.41
CA VAL A 47 -4.83 -10.27 8.56
C VAL A 47 -4.34 -9.03 7.82
N LEU A 48 -4.50 -9.03 6.49
CA LEU A 48 -4.21 -7.88 5.63
C LEU A 48 -5.42 -6.93 5.64
N PHE A 49 -5.16 -5.64 5.72
CA PHE A 49 -6.17 -4.59 5.68
C PHE A 49 -5.81 -3.53 4.66
N THR A 50 -6.81 -2.98 3.99
CA THR A 50 -6.67 -1.78 3.15
C THR A 50 -7.92 -0.91 3.30
N PRO A 51 -7.81 0.43 3.22
CA PRO A 51 -8.97 1.31 3.25
C PRO A 51 -9.93 1.01 2.11
N PRO A 52 -11.25 1.22 2.32
CA PRO A 52 -12.24 1.17 1.26
C PRO A 52 -12.14 2.45 0.40
N LEU A 53 -12.73 2.45 -0.79
CA LEU A 53 -12.70 3.60 -1.70
C LEU A 53 -13.42 4.83 -1.12
N GLU A 54 -14.42 4.61 -0.27
CA GLU A 54 -15.16 5.65 0.47
C GLU A 54 -14.28 6.43 1.46
N SER A 55 -13.08 5.94 1.77
CA SER A 55 -12.05 6.69 2.51
C SER A 55 -11.19 7.59 1.61
N SER A 56 -11.73 8.01 0.47
CA SER A 56 -11.04 8.85 -0.54
C SER A 56 -9.78 8.22 -1.12
N ALA A 57 -9.71 6.89 -1.13
CA ALA A 57 -8.60 6.14 -1.72
C ALA A 57 -8.86 5.89 -3.21
N LEU A 58 -7.82 6.01 -4.03
CA LEU A 58 -7.89 5.67 -5.45
C LEU A 58 -8.11 4.16 -5.62
N ASP A 59 -8.94 3.77 -6.61
CA ASP A 59 -9.04 2.36 -7.03
C ASP A 59 -7.86 1.96 -7.91
N GLY A 60 -6.68 1.86 -7.29
CA GLY A 60 -5.42 1.61 -7.97
C GLY A 60 -5.35 0.21 -8.61
N ILE A 61 -4.73 0.12 -9.79
CA ILE A 61 -4.54 -1.16 -10.49
C ILE A 61 -3.69 -2.09 -9.64
N THR A 62 -2.57 -1.60 -9.09
CA THR A 62 -1.70 -2.38 -8.20
C THR A 62 -2.44 -2.81 -6.92
N ARG A 63 -3.27 -1.92 -6.34
CA ARG A 63 -4.13 -2.28 -5.20
C ARG A 63 -5.04 -3.47 -5.53
N ARG A 64 -5.75 -3.45 -6.67
CA ARG A 64 -6.62 -4.55 -7.11
C ARG A 64 -5.83 -5.84 -7.32
N SER A 65 -4.65 -5.74 -7.92
CA SER A 65 -3.75 -6.87 -8.14
C SER A 65 -3.32 -7.52 -6.81
N ILE A 66 -2.92 -6.71 -5.81
CA ILE A 66 -2.55 -7.21 -4.49
C ILE A 66 -3.73 -7.86 -3.78
N ILE A 67 -4.93 -7.28 -3.85
CA ILE A 67 -6.13 -7.87 -3.25
C ILE A 67 -6.43 -9.23 -3.88
N LYS A 68 -6.34 -9.36 -5.20
CA LYS A 68 -6.54 -10.63 -5.92
C LYS A 68 -5.46 -11.64 -5.52
N LEU A 69 -4.20 -11.24 -5.56
CA LEU A 69 -3.06 -12.08 -5.20
C LEU A 69 -3.17 -12.61 -3.75
N ALA A 70 -3.51 -11.73 -2.80
CA ALA A 70 -3.73 -12.12 -1.41
C ALA A 70 -4.86 -13.16 -1.26
N LYS A 71 -5.96 -13.01 -2.00
CA LYS A 71 -7.06 -13.98 -2.02
C LYS A 71 -6.62 -15.32 -2.60
N ASP A 72 -5.89 -15.31 -3.71
CA ASP A 72 -5.39 -16.54 -4.37
C ASP A 72 -4.41 -17.30 -3.45
N MET A 73 -3.63 -16.56 -2.67
CA MET A 73 -2.75 -17.11 -1.63
C MET A 73 -3.48 -17.50 -0.34
N LYS A 74 -4.80 -17.39 -0.28
CA LYS A 74 -5.64 -17.68 0.90
C LYS A 74 -5.28 -16.84 2.13
N LEU A 75 -4.69 -15.66 1.94
CA LEU A 75 -4.48 -14.70 3.00
C LEU A 75 -5.82 -14.07 3.42
N LYS A 76 -6.02 -13.91 4.72
CA LYS A 76 -7.19 -13.18 5.23
C LYS A 76 -7.03 -11.70 4.90
N ILE A 77 -7.97 -11.14 4.13
CA ILE A 77 -7.98 -9.71 3.78
C ILE A 77 -9.31 -9.07 4.17
N LYS A 78 -9.24 -7.82 4.67
CA LYS A 78 -10.39 -6.99 5.01
C LYS A 78 -10.24 -5.61 4.39
N ILE A 79 -11.25 -5.19 3.64
CA ILE A 79 -11.38 -3.84 3.11
C ILE A 79 -12.29 -3.09 4.08
N GLN A 80 -11.72 -2.20 4.89
CA GLN A 80 -12.46 -1.46 5.93
C GLN A 80 -11.75 -0.18 6.33
N LYS A 81 -12.48 0.76 6.91
CA LYS A 81 -11.90 1.98 7.49
C LYS A 81 -10.81 1.63 8.52
N ILE A 82 -9.70 2.34 8.45
CA ILE A 82 -8.51 2.15 9.27
C ILE A 82 -8.30 3.40 10.12
N SER A 83 -8.38 3.27 11.43
CA SER A 83 -8.06 4.37 12.33
C SER A 83 -6.54 4.62 12.38
N ARG A 84 -6.13 5.85 12.72
CA ARG A 84 -4.72 6.19 12.96
C ARG A 84 -4.08 5.27 14.00
N ASN A 85 -4.83 4.94 15.07
CA ASN A 85 -4.33 4.03 16.11
C ASN A 85 -4.07 2.63 15.54
N LYS A 86 -4.98 2.09 14.72
CA LYS A 86 -4.78 0.78 14.09
C LYS A 86 -3.54 0.76 13.19
N LEU A 87 -3.28 1.84 12.46
CA LEU A 87 -2.06 1.99 11.65
C LEU A 87 -0.80 1.96 12.53
N THR A 88 -0.79 2.69 13.65
CA THR A 88 0.38 2.75 14.55
C THR A 88 0.65 1.43 15.28
N LEU A 89 -0.35 0.57 15.43
CA LEU A 89 -0.26 -0.74 16.06
C LEU A 89 -0.11 -1.90 15.06
N ALA A 90 0.07 -1.59 13.78
CA ALA A 90 0.26 -2.59 12.74
C ALA A 90 1.55 -3.39 12.95
N ASP A 91 1.52 -4.66 12.55
CA ASP A 91 2.69 -5.53 12.56
C ASP A 91 3.55 -5.29 11.31
N GLU A 92 2.90 -4.98 10.17
CA GLU A 92 3.53 -4.60 8.91
C GLU A 92 2.69 -3.51 8.23
N VAL A 93 3.34 -2.63 7.47
CA VAL A 93 2.70 -1.64 6.60
C VAL A 93 3.45 -1.59 5.28
N PHE A 94 2.73 -1.43 4.18
CA PHE A 94 3.34 -1.17 2.88
C PHE A 94 2.45 -0.28 2.01
N LEU A 95 3.07 0.39 1.07
CA LEU A 95 2.44 1.19 0.03
C LEU A 95 2.42 0.42 -1.28
N SER A 96 1.51 0.74 -2.17
CA SER A 96 1.41 0.10 -3.49
C SER A 96 1.00 1.09 -4.58
N GLY A 97 1.71 1.05 -5.68
CA GLY A 97 1.45 1.89 -6.85
C GLY A 97 2.18 1.37 -8.08
N THR A 98 1.91 1.95 -9.25
CA THR A 98 2.57 1.52 -10.49
C THR A 98 4.08 1.73 -10.43
N ALA A 99 4.54 2.90 -9.98
CA ALA A 99 5.95 3.21 -9.86
C ALA A 99 6.58 2.65 -8.57
N ALA A 100 5.81 2.62 -7.47
CA ALA A 100 6.27 2.13 -6.17
C ALA A 100 6.20 0.61 -6.04
N GLU A 101 5.51 -0.08 -6.97
CA GLU A 101 5.24 -1.52 -6.86
C GLU A 101 4.66 -1.86 -5.48
N ILE A 102 5.41 -2.54 -4.62
CA ILE A 102 5.12 -2.75 -3.20
C ILE A 102 6.29 -2.24 -2.38
N THR A 103 6.10 -1.12 -1.68
CA THR A 103 7.13 -0.46 -0.88
C THR A 103 6.84 -0.61 0.62
N PRO A 104 7.69 -1.31 1.39
CA PRO A 104 7.49 -1.48 2.82
C PRO A 104 7.65 -0.18 3.58
N VAL A 105 6.78 0.07 4.57
CA VAL A 105 6.90 1.17 5.53
C VAL A 105 7.40 0.61 6.85
N ILE A 106 8.65 0.91 7.20
CA ILE A 106 9.30 0.38 8.40
C ILE A 106 9.25 1.32 9.61
N LYS A 107 8.91 2.60 9.35
CA LYS A 107 8.75 3.63 10.38
C LYS A 107 7.54 4.52 10.06
N LEU A 108 6.84 4.95 11.09
CA LEU A 108 5.79 5.96 11.03
C LEU A 108 6.15 7.09 12.00
N GLY A 109 6.62 8.22 11.48
CA GLY A 109 7.28 9.25 12.27
C GLY A 109 8.53 8.69 12.95
N LYS A 110 8.64 8.84 14.27
CA LYS A 110 9.75 8.29 15.06
C LYS A 110 9.54 6.84 15.49
N ARG A 111 8.38 6.25 15.24
CA ARG A 111 7.99 4.91 15.70
C ARG A 111 8.31 3.85 14.65
N LYS A 112 8.91 2.74 15.06
CA LYS A 112 9.07 1.56 14.22
C LYS A 112 7.72 0.87 14.02
N ILE A 113 7.48 0.37 12.82
CA ILE A 113 6.38 -0.55 12.52
C ILE A 113 6.88 -1.98 12.77
N GLY A 114 6.15 -2.74 13.58
CA GLY A 114 6.57 -4.09 13.97
C GLY A 114 8.01 -4.14 14.48
N SER A 115 8.85 -4.94 13.84
CA SER A 115 10.28 -5.06 14.16
C SER A 115 11.14 -3.92 13.56
N GLY A 116 10.57 -3.04 12.74
CA GLY A 116 11.32 -2.04 11.96
C GLY A 116 12.03 -2.63 10.74
N LYS A 117 11.62 -3.81 10.30
CA LYS A 117 12.08 -4.50 9.10
C LYS A 117 10.89 -4.91 8.25
N VAL A 118 11.16 -5.31 7.01
CA VAL A 118 10.12 -5.85 6.11
C VAL A 118 9.49 -7.10 6.74
N GLY A 119 8.17 -7.08 6.87
CA GLY A 119 7.43 -8.20 7.45
C GLY A 119 7.22 -9.35 6.46
N LYS A 120 6.85 -10.52 6.99
CA LYS A 120 6.75 -11.77 6.20
C LYS A 120 5.67 -11.70 5.12
N ILE A 121 4.50 -11.14 5.44
CA ILE A 121 3.38 -11.04 4.48
C ILE A 121 3.71 -9.99 3.41
N THR A 122 4.28 -8.85 3.80
CA THR A 122 4.76 -7.84 2.86
C THR A 122 5.79 -8.44 1.89
N LYS A 123 6.80 -9.15 2.42
CA LYS A 123 7.83 -9.80 1.59
C LYS A 123 7.24 -10.81 0.62
N LEU A 124 6.33 -11.66 1.10
CA LEU A 124 5.64 -12.66 0.27
C LEU A 124 4.88 -12.01 -0.90
N LEU A 125 4.13 -10.94 -0.63
CA LEU A 125 3.38 -10.21 -1.66
C LEU A 125 4.31 -9.48 -2.63
N MET A 126 5.40 -8.87 -2.14
CA MET A 126 6.43 -8.24 -2.98
C MET A 126 7.03 -9.23 -3.98
N ASP A 127 7.53 -10.35 -3.49
CA ASP A 127 8.19 -11.35 -4.32
C ASP A 127 7.22 -11.93 -5.35
N SER A 128 6.00 -12.25 -4.92
CA SER A 128 4.97 -12.80 -5.82
C SER A 128 4.50 -11.79 -6.87
N TYR A 129 4.35 -10.52 -6.51
CA TYR A 129 4.01 -9.46 -7.45
C TYR A 129 5.14 -9.24 -8.47
N LEU A 130 6.39 -9.22 -8.01
CA LEU A 130 7.56 -9.08 -8.88
C LEU A 130 7.65 -10.25 -9.88
N ASP A 131 7.41 -11.48 -9.43
CA ASP A 131 7.40 -12.66 -10.33
C ASP A 131 6.30 -12.58 -11.39
N ILE A 132 5.17 -11.93 -11.08
CA ILE A 132 4.10 -11.70 -12.06
C ILE A 132 4.56 -10.64 -13.08
N VAL A 133 5.01 -9.46 -12.65
CA VAL A 133 5.40 -8.39 -13.57
C VAL A 133 6.59 -8.75 -14.44
N MET A 134 7.47 -9.62 -13.93
CA MET A 134 8.59 -10.20 -14.67
C MET A 134 8.19 -11.40 -15.57
N ASN A 135 6.90 -11.71 -15.68
CA ASN A 135 6.35 -12.84 -16.42
C ASN A 135 6.94 -14.22 -16.04
N LYS A 136 7.39 -14.35 -14.79
CA LYS A 136 7.87 -15.64 -14.24
C LYS A 136 6.73 -16.53 -13.77
N ASN A 137 5.64 -15.95 -13.26
CA ASN A 137 4.47 -16.69 -12.81
C ASN A 137 3.42 -16.82 -13.93
N LYS A 138 3.39 -17.98 -14.59
CA LYS A 138 2.51 -18.24 -15.74
C LYS A 138 1.02 -18.27 -15.40
N ASN A 139 0.64 -18.45 -14.12
CA ASN A 139 -0.76 -18.43 -13.70
C ASN A 139 -1.40 -17.04 -13.86
N TYR A 140 -0.59 -15.99 -14.01
CA TYR A 140 -1.03 -14.60 -14.20
C TYR A 140 -0.60 -14.02 -15.56
N SER A 141 -0.30 -14.88 -16.54
CA SER A 141 0.12 -14.43 -17.89
C SER A 141 -0.93 -13.54 -18.57
N ASN A 142 -2.20 -13.70 -18.23
CA ASN A 142 -3.30 -12.84 -18.70
C ASN A 142 -3.29 -11.40 -18.11
N TRP A 143 -2.46 -11.13 -17.11
CA TRP A 143 -2.24 -9.78 -16.59
C TRP A 143 -1.17 -9.02 -17.38
N ILE A 144 -0.42 -9.73 -18.22
CA ILE A 144 0.71 -9.17 -18.97
C ILE A 144 0.27 -8.91 -20.41
N THR A 145 0.39 -7.67 -20.86
CA THR A 145 0.23 -7.32 -22.27
C THR A 145 1.60 -7.27 -22.93
N LYS A 146 1.84 -8.14 -23.90
CA LYS A 146 3.06 -8.09 -24.70
C LYS A 146 2.98 -6.87 -25.60
N VAL A 147 4.03 -6.06 -25.58
CA VAL A 147 4.12 -4.85 -26.40
C VAL A 147 4.73 -5.17 -27.77
N TYR A 148 5.45 -6.27 -27.90
CA TYR A 148 6.07 -6.80 -29.13
C TYR A 148 6.07 -8.33 -29.13
#